data_9d4ca5e6e9c5e70623a11b5449a4f176
#
_entry.id   9d4ca5e6e9c5e70623a11b5449a4f176
#
_cell.length_a   1.000
_cell.length_b   1.000
_cell.length_c   1.000
_cell.angle_alpha   90.00
_cell.angle_beta   90.00
_cell.angle_gamma   90.00
#
_symmetry.space_group_name_H-M   'P 1'
#
loop_
_entity.id
_entity.type
_entity.pdbx_description
1 polymer ?
#
loop_
_entity_poly.entity_id
_entity_poly.type
_entity_poly.pdbx_seq_one_letter_code
_entity_poly.pdbx_strand_id
1 'polypeptide(L)'
;MRKSVKYSLIAVGVLLLLLIAVPLMIPTSAYLGPLQEQASKALGAKVVIGDLRLAMAPLPHATATHIDIGDGAIKLEKMAIYPTLSTLFSSVREIRTIDAENLTVTPKGVEMLGALAGGAEDAPAAAGKGAAGKGADKGAADKGKAGGKDSKDEKDKGAATPPAGGSSAPPVSIGKLKLKNANVELASGKLPPIDVDVELKGGTAVENALVSIDGGKAKLKVDPEGDGWNIDFNASDWVLPMGSPLKFDSLKAKGRATKEGLSLPDITAKLYSGTVKAKADLNWVKVWRLAGNAEINDLDIAPALKAMKLNASLSGRLDAKGPFSAQAPKPAGLTDALNADFAFNVKNGVLHGFDLATAASSIFKSGSKGGQTKFDQLSGNAVIVGHGYRMRNVQVVSGALAARGNVDISPAKQLAGRVDVDLKTGIAKVGVPLTVSGTVSDPVLMPSASAIAGAVAGTVLAPGVGTAAGASVGDKIGKFFGKK
;
A
#
# COMPACT_ATOMS: atom_id res chain seq x y z
N MET A 1 -66.36 -23.02 -14.16
CA MET A 1 -65.01 -23.27 -14.64
C MET A 1 -65.02 -24.53 -15.48
N ARG A 2 -64.60 -24.46 -16.74
CA ARG A 2 -64.56 -25.62 -17.65
C ARG A 2 -63.55 -26.66 -17.14
N LYS A 3 -63.94 -27.94 -17.21
CA LYS A 3 -63.07 -29.05 -16.71
C LYS A 3 -61.63 -28.97 -17.27
N SER A 4 -61.45 -28.49 -18.50
CA SER A 4 -60.13 -28.26 -19.13
C SER A 4 -59.24 -27.26 -18.36
N VAL A 5 -59.78 -26.20 -17.77
CA VAL A 5 -59.01 -25.22 -17.01
C VAL A 5 -58.48 -25.80 -15.70
N LYS A 6 -59.24 -26.70 -15.05
CA LYS A 6 -58.80 -27.39 -13.84
C LYS A 6 -57.63 -28.34 -14.13
N TYR A 7 -57.72 -29.09 -15.25
CA TYR A 7 -56.63 -30.01 -15.63
C TYR A 7 -55.36 -29.26 -16.06
N SER A 8 -55.48 -28.09 -16.73
CA SER A 8 -54.35 -27.25 -17.08
C SER A 8 -53.71 -26.67 -15.85
N LEU A 9 -54.46 -26.22 -14.83
CA LEU A 9 -53.92 -25.72 -13.56
C LEU A 9 -53.22 -26.82 -12.77
N ILE A 10 -53.75 -28.05 -12.75
CA ILE A 10 -53.14 -29.19 -12.11
C ILE A 10 -51.84 -29.58 -12.85
N ALA A 11 -51.84 -29.61 -14.17
CA ALA A 11 -50.67 -29.90 -14.98
C ALA A 11 -49.55 -28.88 -14.78
N VAL A 12 -49.88 -27.58 -14.73
CA VAL A 12 -48.93 -26.49 -14.39
C VAL A 12 -48.42 -26.63 -12.98
N GLY A 13 -49.28 -26.98 -11.99
CA GLY A 13 -48.86 -27.21 -10.61
C GLY A 13 -47.93 -28.39 -10.46
N VAL A 14 -48.21 -29.51 -11.15
CA VAL A 14 -47.33 -30.71 -11.18
C VAL A 14 -46.05 -30.38 -11.89
N LEU A 15 -46.05 -29.63 -12.98
CA LEU A 15 -44.83 -29.20 -13.69
C LEU A 15 -43.95 -28.31 -12.80
N LEU A 16 -44.57 -27.37 -12.09
CA LEU A 16 -43.87 -26.51 -11.13
C LEU A 16 -43.29 -27.34 -9.95
N LEU A 17 -44.04 -28.31 -9.46
CA LEU A 17 -43.60 -29.18 -8.37
C LEU A 17 -42.45 -30.09 -8.82
N LEU A 18 -42.50 -30.63 -10.06
CA LEU A 18 -41.39 -31.38 -10.66
C LEU A 18 -40.18 -30.48 -10.90
N LEU A 19 -40.33 -29.26 -11.35
CA LEU A 19 -39.26 -28.28 -11.55
C LEU A 19 -38.53 -27.94 -10.23
N ILE A 20 -39.24 -27.96 -9.11
CA ILE A 20 -38.69 -27.74 -7.78
C ILE A 20 -38.10 -29.05 -7.18
N ALA A 21 -38.76 -30.19 -7.39
CA ALA A 21 -38.37 -31.46 -6.79
C ALA A 21 -37.19 -32.17 -7.49
N VAL A 22 -37.11 -32.08 -8.83
CA VAL A 22 -36.06 -32.75 -9.61
C VAL A 22 -34.66 -32.31 -9.23
N PRO A 23 -34.33 -31.02 -9.01
CA PRO A 23 -32.98 -30.62 -8.53
C PRO A 23 -32.65 -31.10 -7.13
N LEU A 24 -33.66 -31.29 -6.26
CA LEU A 24 -33.47 -31.81 -4.89
C LEU A 24 -33.14 -33.33 -4.91
N MET A 25 -33.45 -34.04 -5.99
CA MET A 25 -33.18 -35.47 -6.15
C MET A 25 -31.83 -35.75 -6.85
N ILE A 26 -31.16 -34.74 -7.39
CA ILE A 26 -29.83 -34.92 -8.03
C ILE A 26 -28.78 -35.05 -6.92
N PRO A 27 -28.06 -36.16 -6.80
CA PRO A 27 -26.99 -36.32 -5.83
C PRO A 27 -25.81 -35.41 -6.22
N THR A 28 -25.77 -34.21 -5.64
CA THR A 28 -24.74 -33.20 -5.92
C THR A 28 -23.32 -33.70 -5.60
N SER A 29 -23.21 -34.70 -4.74
CA SER A 29 -21.94 -35.39 -4.40
C SER A 29 -21.24 -36.00 -5.63
N ALA A 30 -21.97 -36.43 -6.65
CA ALA A 30 -21.39 -36.98 -7.87
C ALA A 30 -20.66 -35.93 -8.73
N TYR A 31 -21.00 -34.65 -8.57
CA TYR A 31 -20.38 -33.54 -9.31
C TYR A 31 -19.25 -32.85 -8.54
N LEU A 32 -19.16 -33.02 -7.21
CA LEU A 32 -18.16 -32.39 -6.38
C LEU A 32 -16.73 -32.78 -6.77
N GLY A 33 -16.46 -34.08 -6.98
CA GLY A 33 -15.13 -34.57 -7.35
C GLY A 33 -14.60 -33.96 -8.64
N PRO A 34 -15.33 -34.10 -9.76
CA PRO A 34 -14.95 -33.48 -11.05
C PRO A 34 -14.78 -31.97 -10.99
N LEU A 35 -15.66 -31.25 -10.25
CA LEU A 35 -15.56 -29.79 -10.09
C LEU A 35 -14.31 -29.39 -9.31
N GLN A 36 -14.00 -30.08 -8.21
CA GLN A 36 -12.80 -29.86 -7.41
C GLN A 36 -11.54 -30.11 -8.25
N GLU A 37 -11.53 -31.17 -9.04
CA GLU A 37 -10.39 -31.49 -9.90
C GLU A 37 -10.17 -30.43 -10.99
N GLN A 38 -11.24 -30.02 -11.69
CA GLN A 38 -11.14 -28.96 -12.71
C GLN A 38 -10.74 -27.63 -12.12
N ALA A 39 -11.33 -27.24 -10.98
CA ALA A 39 -10.97 -26.00 -10.26
C ALA A 39 -9.51 -26.05 -9.79
N SER A 40 -9.07 -27.19 -9.27
CA SER A 40 -7.66 -27.37 -8.83
C SER A 40 -6.68 -27.26 -10.00
N LYS A 41 -7.02 -27.82 -11.15
CA LYS A 41 -6.20 -27.69 -12.39
C LYS A 41 -6.17 -26.25 -12.89
N ALA A 42 -7.32 -25.56 -12.89
CA ALA A 42 -7.42 -24.18 -13.37
C ALA A 42 -6.68 -23.17 -12.48
N LEU A 43 -6.69 -23.39 -11.17
CA LEU A 43 -6.05 -22.51 -10.20
C LEU A 43 -4.61 -22.92 -9.84
N GLY A 44 -4.15 -24.08 -10.32
CA GLY A 44 -2.83 -24.59 -9.95
C GLY A 44 -2.67 -24.88 -8.44
N ALA A 45 -3.78 -24.99 -7.71
CA ALA A 45 -3.82 -25.21 -6.27
C ALA A 45 -4.97 -26.16 -5.92
N LYS A 46 -4.82 -26.94 -4.86
CA LYS A 46 -5.87 -27.83 -4.37
C LYS A 46 -7.11 -27.04 -3.97
N VAL A 47 -8.26 -27.43 -4.53
CA VAL A 47 -9.56 -26.85 -4.22
C VAL A 47 -10.42 -27.92 -3.55
N VAL A 48 -10.98 -27.60 -2.39
CA VAL A 48 -11.94 -28.44 -1.67
C VAL A 48 -13.23 -27.67 -1.53
N ILE A 49 -14.36 -28.29 -1.88
CA ILE A 49 -15.71 -27.73 -1.76
C ILE A 49 -16.46 -28.61 -0.78
N GLY A 50 -16.98 -28.02 0.30
CA GLY A 50 -17.66 -28.78 1.36
C GLY A 50 -19.04 -29.27 0.94
N ASP A 51 -19.87 -28.43 0.35
CA ASP A 51 -21.22 -28.78 -0.08
C ASP A 51 -21.60 -28.00 -1.36
N LEU A 52 -22.42 -28.63 -2.18
CA LEU A 52 -22.98 -28.05 -3.40
C LEU A 52 -24.51 -28.25 -3.41
N ARG A 53 -25.26 -27.18 -3.57
CA ARG A 53 -26.71 -27.20 -3.61
C ARG A 53 -27.23 -26.52 -4.85
N LEU A 54 -28.25 -27.09 -5.44
CA LEU A 54 -29.00 -26.49 -6.53
C LEU A 54 -30.35 -26.00 -6.00
N ALA A 55 -30.69 -24.76 -6.29
CA ALA A 55 -31.97 -24.17 -5.93
C ALA A 55 -32.66 -23.56 -7.19
N MET A 56 -33.96 -23.65 -7.25
CA MET A 56 -34.76 -23.13 -8.37
C MET A 56 -35.54 -21.86 -8.01
N ALA A 57 -35.73 -21.57 -6.72
CA ALA A 57 -36.49 -20.42 -6.27
C ALA A 57 -35.60 -19.52 -5.41
N PRO A 58 -35.72 -18.17 -5.49
CA PRO A 58 -36.59 -17.39 -6.40
C PRO A 58 -36.08 -17.38 -7.85
N LEU A 59 -34.79 -17.61 -8.06
CA LEU A 59 -34.12 -17.78 -9.36
C LEU A 59 -33.28 -19.05 -9.32
N PRO A 60 -33.16 -19.80 -10.41
CA PRO A 60 -32.25 -20.96 -10.49
C PRO A 60 -30.82 -20.53 -10.21
N HIS A 61 -30.18 -21.22 -9.26
CA HIS A 61 -28.79 -20.99 -8.90
C HIS A 61 -28.14 -22.22 -8.29
N ALA A 62 -26.82 -22.28 -8.39
CA ALA A 62 -25.99 -23.23 -7.68
C ALA A 62 -25.25 -22.53 -6.54
N THR A 63 -25.28 -23.12 -5.36
CA THR A 63 -24.55 -22.60 -4.19
C THR A 63 -23.52 -23.62 -3.73
N ALA A 64 -22.26 -23.20 -3.69
CA ALA A 64 -21.17 -23.95 -3.09
C ALA A 64 -20.78 -23.30 -1.74
N THR A 65 -20.53 -24.12 -0.74
CA THR A 65 -20.16 -23.66 0.59
C THR A 65 -18.87 -24.29 1.09
N HIS A 66 -18.19 -23.60 2.01
CA HIS A 66 -16.92 -24.05 2.63
C HIS A 66 -15.86 -24.39 1.57
N ILE A 67 -15.58 -23.43 0.71
CA ILE A 67 -14.57 -23.58 -0.34
C ILE A 67 -13.21 -23.22 0.25
N ASP A 68 -12.28 -24.18 0.20
CA ASP A 68 -10.89 -24.03 0.64
C ASP A 68 -9.96 -24.16 -0.56
N ILE A 69 -9.07 -23.21 -0.75
CA ILE A 69 -8.11 -23.19 -1.84
C ILE A 69 -6.69 -23.08 -1.25
N GLY A 70 -5.81 -24.01 -1.65
CA GLY A 70 -4.41 -24.00 -1.28
C GLY A 70 -4.16 -24.38 0.20
N ASP A 71 -4.94 -25.33 0.74
CA ASP A 71 -4.86 -25.82 2.12
C ASP A 71 -4.96 -24.66 3.14
N GLY A 72 -6.06 -23.92 3.06
CA GLY A 72 -6.40 -22.81 3.94
C GLY A 72 -5.78 -21.44 3.56
N ALA A 73 -5.10 -21.34 2.43
CA ALA A 73 -4.56 -20.06 1.93
C ALA A 73 -5.68 -19.07 1.62
N ILE A 74 -6.76 -19.56 0.99
CA ILE A 74 -7.97 -18.79 0.70
C ILE A 74 -9.18 -19.63 1.13
N LYS A 75 -10.07 -19.04 1.91
CA LYS A 75 -11.33 -19.66 2.35
C LYS A 75 -12.50 -18.80 1.94
N LEU A 76 -13.48 -19.40 1.30
CA LEU A 76 -14.72 -18.75 0.92
C LEU A 76 -15.89 -19.53 1.51
N GLU A 77 -16.68 -18.87 2.34
CA GLU A 77 -17.75 -19.54 3.07
C GLU A 77 -18.91 -19.90 2.13
N LYS A 78 -19.27 -19.00 1.21
CA LYS A 78 -20.38 -19.21 0.30
C LYS A 78 -20.13 -18.57 -1.05
N MET A 79 -20.46 -19.29 -2.12
CA MET A 79 -20.50 -18.80 -3.49
C MET A 79 -21.79 -19.24 -4.18
N ALA A 80 -22.57 -18.30 -4.67
CA ALA A 80 -23.80 -18.56 -5.44
C ALA A 80 -23.61 -18.11 -6.89
N ILE A 81 -23.96 -18.97 -7.82
CA ILE A 81 -23.81 -18.77 -9.28
C ILE A 81 -25.21 -18.75 -9.89
N TYR A 82 -25.58 -17.63 -10.51
CA TYR A 82 -26.87 -17.41 -11.15
C TYR A 82 -26.72 -17.44 -12.68
N PRO A 83 -27.07 -18.57 -13.37
CA PRO A 83 -27.00 -18.65 -14.83
C PRO A 83 -28.10 -17.83 -15.48
N THR A 84 -27.88 -17.36 -16.71
CA THR A 84 -28.88 -16.82 -17.59
C THR A 84 -29.56 -17.96 -18.33
N LEU A 85 -30.81 -18.30 -17.95
CA LEU A 85 -31.52 -19.49 -18.46
C LEU A 85 -31.66 -19.53 -19.98
N SER A 86 -31.87 -18.37 -20.61
CA SER A 86 -32.01 -18.27 -22.08
C SER A 86 -30.75 -18.68 -22.84
N THR A 87 -29.58 -18.67 -22.18
CA THR A 87 -28.30 -18.99 -22.81
C THR A 87 -27.79 -20.40 -22.52
N LEU A 88 -28.49 -21.19 -21.69
CA LEU A 88 -28.09 -22.54 -21.34
C LEU A 88 -27.93 -23.49 -22.55
N PHE A 89 -28.68 -23.25 -23.61
CA PHE A 89 -28.66 -24.00 -24.87
C PHE A 89 -27.98 -23.24 -26.02
N SER A 90 -27.35 -22.09 -25.71
CA SER A 90 -26.64 -21.26 -26.69
C SER A 90 -25.16 -21.72 -26.84
N SER A 91 -24.55 -21.28 -27.94
CA SER A 91 -23.10 -21.48 -28.19
C SER A 91 -22.22 -20.76 -27.17
N VAL A 92 -22.71 -19.71 -26.51
CA VAL A 92 -22.08 -19.01 -25.38
C VAL A 92 -23.02 -19.13 -24.19
N ARG A 93 -22.52 -19.63 -23.07
CA ARG A 93 -23.26 -19.71 -21.81
C ARG A 93 -22.99 -18.47 -20.98
N GLU A 94 -24.04 -17.84 -20.48
CA GLU A 94 -23.91 -16.64 -19.67
C GLU A 94 -24.24 -16.92 -18.21
N ILE A 95 -23.35 -16.49 -17.33
CA ILE A 95 -23.58 -16.40 -15.88
C ILE A 95 -23.95 -14.95 -15.59
N ARG A 96 -25.21 -14.72 -15.19
CA ARG A 96 -25.69 -13.37 -14.86
C ARG A 96 -24.92 -12.76 -13.72
N THR A 97 -24.74 -13.52 -12.62
CA THR A 97 -24.07 -13.03 -11.41
C THR A 97 -23.38 -14.18 -10.70
N ILE A 98 -22.21 -13.88 -10.14
CA ILE A 98 -21.53 -14.69 -9.13
C ILE A 98 -21.52 -13.87 -7.86
N ASP A 99 -22.18 -14.37 -6.80
CA ASP A 99 -22.19 -13.76 -5.47
C ASP A 99 -21.31 -14.60 -4.54
N ALA A 100 -20.28 -13.98 -3.97
CA ALA A 100 -19.38 -14.60 -3.00
C ALA A 100 -19.49 -13.87 -1.64
N GLU A 101 -19.49 -14.61 -0.55
CA GLU A 101 -19.65 -14.08 0.80
C GLU A 101 -18.61 -14.67 1.75
N ASN A 102 -18.07 -13.81 2.64
CA ASN A 102 -17.11 -14.18 3.67
C ASN A 102 -15.84 -14.85 3.12
N LEU A 103 -15.16 -14.12 2.24
CA LEU A 103 -13.84 -14.52 1.76
C LEU A 103 -12.78 -14.20 2.82
N THR A 104 -11.92 -15.16 3.14
CA THR A 104 -10.73 -14.93 3.96
C THR A 104 -9.50 -15.28 3.15
N VAL A 105 -8.58 -14.33 3.02
CA VAL A 105 -7.30 -14.48 2.32
C VAL A 105 -6.18 -14.31 3.34
N THR A 106 -5.40 -15.36 3.55
CA THR A 106 -4.22 -15.34 4.43
C THR A 106 -3.00 -14.74 3.70
N PRO A 107 -1.89 -14.42 4.37
CA PRO A 107 -0.67 -13.96 3.72
C PRO A 107 -0.19 -14.90 2.59
N LYS A 108 -0.28 -16.23 2.80
CA LYS A 108 0.00 -17.24 1.77
C LYS A 108 -0.95 -17.13 0.57
N GLY A 109 -2.23 -16.84 0.84
CA GLY A 109 -3.24 -16.61 -0.20
C GLY A 109 -2.96 -15.35 -1.01
N VAL A 110 -2.49 -14.29 -0.40
CA VAL A 110 -2.08 -13.06 -1.10
C VAL A 110 -0.90 -13.33 -2.05
N GLU A 111 0.11 -14.09 -1.61
CA GLU A 111 1.22 -14.50 -2.46
C GLU A 111 0.75 -15.36 -3.64
N MET A 112 -0.16 -16.30 -3.38
CA MET A 112 -0.75 -17.15 -4.42
C MET A 112 -1.53 -16.36 -5.46
N LEU A 113 -2.37 -15.40 -5.03
CA LEU A 113 -3.10 -14.51 -5.94
C LEU A 113 -2.15 -13.63 -6.75
N GLY A 114 -1.09 -13.14 -6.13
CA GLY A 114 -0.04 -12.37 -6.79
C GLY A 114 0.68 -13.19 -7.88
N ALA A 115 0.97 -14.46 -7.61
CA ALA A 115 1.57 -15.37 -8.60
C ALA A 115 0.62 -15.66 -9.77
N LEU A 116 -0.68 -15.84 -9.52
CA LEU A 116 -1.69 -16.02 -10.56
C LEU A 116 -1.86 -14.77 -11.43
N ALA A 117 -1.84 -13.58 -10.83
CA ALA A 117 -1.93 -12.32 -11.56
C ALA A 117 -0.68 -12.00 -12.38
N GLY A 118 0.53 -12.35 -11.88
CA GLY A 118 1.81 -12.15 -12.57
C GLY A 118 2.13 -13.23 -13.61
N GLY A 119 1.55 -14.44 -13.47
CA GLY A 119 1.80 -15.58 -14.35
C GLY A 119 1.06 -15.56 -15.69
N ALA A 120 0.28 -14.50 -15.97
CA ALA A 120 -0.39 -14.37 -17.27
C ALA A 120 0.53 -13.89 -18.40
N GLU A 121 1.77 -13.46 -18.10
CA GLU A 121 2.74 -12.99 -19.11
C GLU A 121 3.98 -13.89 -19.30
N ASP A 122 4.28 -14.84 -18.39
CA ASP A 122 5.44 -15.74 -18.51
C ASP A 122 5.10 -17.18 -18.04
N ALA A 123 4.48 -17.98 -18.90
CA ALA A 123 4.40 -19.43 -18.72
C ALA A 123 5.58 -20.10 -19.47
N PRO A 124 6.67 -20.54 -18.80
CA PRO A 124 7.61 -21.45 -19.44
C PRO A 124 6.96 -22.84 -19.51
N ALA A 125 6.96 -23.39 -20.72
CA ALA A 125 6.52 -24.74 -21.01
C ALA A 125 7.11 -25.76 -20.00
N ALA A 126 6.26 -26.65 -19.51
CA ALA A 126 6.58 -27.69 -18.57
C ALA A 126 7.78 -28.52 -19.03
N ALA A 127 8.91 -28.37 -18.40
CA ALA A 127 10.03 -29.28 -18.51
C ALA A 127 9.83 -30.48 -17.58
N GLY A 128 9.57 -31.65 -18.16
CA GLY A 128 9.49 -32.92 -17.46
C GLY A 128 10.78 -33.23 -16.69
N LYS A 129 10.63 -33.56 -15.43
CA LYS A 129 11.71 -34.12 -14.62
C LYS A 129 11.94 -35.56 -15.03
N GLY A 130 13.05 -35.81 -15.73
CA GLY A 130 13.66 -37.13 -15.88
C GLY A 130 14.90 -37.25 -15.01
N ALA A 131 14.99 -38.31 -14.28
CA ALA A 131 15.95 -38.58 -13.23
C ALA A 131 17.40 -38.83 -13.71
N ALA A 132 18.28 -38.66 -12.77
CA ALA A 132 19.73 -38.80 -12.80
C ALA A 132 20.35 -40.00 -13.54
N GLY A 133 21.49 -39.74 -14.20
CA GLY A 133 22.47 -40.76 -14.60
C GLY A 133 23.81 -40.11 -14.88
N LYS A 134 24.80 -40.46 -14.06
CA LYS A 134 26.23 -40.11 -14.18
C LYS A 134 26.85 -40.83 -15.38
N GLY A 135 27.82 -40.22 -16.03
CA GLY A 135 28.80 -40.92 -16.84
C GLY A 135 29.61 -40.01 -17.77
N ALA A 136 30.88 -39.96 -17.51
CA ALA A 136 31.90 -39.19 -18.20
C ALA A 136 32.30 -39.77 -19.56
N ASP A 137 32.86 -38.96 -20.36
CA ASP A 137 34.11 -39.01 -21.13
C ASP A 137 34.02 -39.00 -22.68
N LYS A 138 34.75 -38.04 -23.22
CA LYS A 138 35.56 -37.90 -24.43
C LYS A 138 35.17 -38.54 -25.77
N GLY A 139 35.29 -37.73 -26.82
CA GLY A 139 36.02 -38.11 -28.04
C GLY A 139 35.37 -37.74 -29.37
N ALA A 140 35.94 -36.71 -29.95
CA ALA A 140 36.33 -36.51 -31.35
C ALA A 140 35.52 -37.05 -32.56
N ALA A 141 35.16 -36.09 -33.40
CA ALA A 141 35.31 -36.06 -34.89
C ALA A 141 34.95 -37.29 -35.76
N ASP A 142 34.15 -37.18 -36.76
CA ASP A 142 34.51 -36.91 -38.15
C ASP A 142 33.33 -37.18 -39.13
N LYS A 143 33.38 -36.51 -40.26
CA LYS A 143 32.68 -36.48 -41.50
C LYS A 143 32.07 -37.80 -42.04
N GLY A 144 30.99 -37.62 -42.83
CA GLY A 144 30.83 -38.40 -44.09
C GLY A 144 29.40 -38.68 -44.50
N LYS A 145 28.80 -37.88 -45.30
CA LYS A 145 28.35 -37.99 -46.72
C LYS A 145 27.53 -39.20 -47.15
N ALA A 146 26.34 -38.89 -47.66
CA ALA A 146 25.70 -39.30 -48.92
C ALA A 146 25.02 -40.68 -49.07
N GLY A 147 23.82 -40.60 -49.61
CA GLY A 147 23.37 -41.47 -50.70
C GLY A 147 22.21 -42.39 -50.35
N GLY A 148 21.02 -42.06 -50.77
CA GLY A 148 20.46 -42.61 -51.97
C GLY A 148 19.40 -43.70 -51.82
N LYS A 149 18.18 -43.33 -52.24
CA LYS A 149 17.26 -44.07 -53.11
C LYS A 149 16.49 -45.33 -52.62
N ASP A 150 15.18 -45.09 -52.77
CA ASP A 150 14.12 -45.93 -53.44
C ASP A 150 13.62 -47.18 -52.78
N SER A 151 12.39 -47.18 -52.60
CA SER A 151 11.26 -47.91 -53.22
C SER A 151 10.35 -48.73 -52.30
N LYS A 152 9.08 -48.36 -52.51
CA LYS A 152 7.86 -49.21 -52.72
C LYS A 152 7.23 -50.02 -51.59
N ASP A 153 5.99 -49.58 -51.43
CA ASP A 153 4.74 -50.33 -51.28
C ASP A 153 4.69 -51.56 -50.37
N GLU A 154 3.85 -51.45 -49.36
CA GLU A 154 2.71 -52.36 -49.25
C GLU A 154 1.64 -51.86 -48.24
N LYS A 155 0.39 -52.00 -48.69
CA LYS A 155 -0.85 -51.90 -47.96
C LYS A 155 -0.89 -52.89 -46.79
N ASP A 156 -1.40 -52.57 -45.66
CA ASP A 156 -2.68 -53.11 -45.19
C ASP A 156 -3.14 -52.54 -43.82
N LYS A 157 -4.45 -52.40 -43.76
CA LYS A 157 -5.41 -52.48 -42.65
C LYS A 157 -5.33 -51.53 -41.48
N GLY A 158 -6.25 -50.63 -41.52
CA GLY A 158 -7.21 -50.13 -40.55
C GLY A 158 -7.05 -50.50 -39.09
N ALA A 159 -6.57 -49.55 -38.32
CA ALA A 159 -6.94 -49.40 -36.93
C ALA A 159 -7.59 -48.04 -36.80
N ALA A 160 -8.87 -48.04 -36.47
CA ALA A 160 -9.64 -46.83 -36.21
C ALA A 160 -8.98 -46.04 -35.07
N THR A 161 -8.40 -44.91 -35.41
CA THR A 161 -8.03 -43.86 -34.45
C THR A 161 -9.31 -43.38 -33.78
N PRO A 162 -9.44 -43.41 -32.44
CA PRO A 162 -10.57 -42.77 -31.78
C PRO A 162 -10.55 -41.26 -32.14
N PRO A 163 -11.67 -40.63 -32.43
CA PRO A 163 -11.69 -39.21 -32.67
C PRO A 163 -11.15 -38.51 -31.42
N ALA A 164 -10.12 -37.72 -31.58
CA ALA A 164 -9.69 -36.74 -30.61
C ALA A 164 -10.81 -35.69 -30.49
N GLY A 165 -11.85 -36.04 -29.76
CA GLY A 165 -12.90 -35.14 -29.33
C GLY A 165 -12.36 -34.27 -28.22
N GLY A 166 -11.58 -33.25 -28.55
CA GLY A 166 -11.41 -32.10 -27.73
C GLY A 166 -12.76 -31.36 -27.68
N SER A 167 -13.65 -31.77 -26.76
CA SER A 167 -14.83 -30.98 -26.47
C SER A 167 -14.34 -29.70 -25.73
N SER A 168 -14.01 -28.67 -26.49
CA SER A 168 -13.87 -27.34 -25.94
C SER A 168 -15.24 -26.98 -25.36
N ALA A 169 -15.33 -26.92 -24.03
CA ALA A 169 -16.53 -26.42 -23.37
C ALA A 169 -16.91 -25.07 -23.99
N PRO A 170 -18.19 -24.80 -24.22
CA PRO A 170 -18.61 -23.53 -24.79
C PRO A 170 -18.10 -22.38 -23.93
N PRO A 171 -17.68 -21.26 -24.54
CA PRO A 171 -17.17 -20.11 -23.80
C PRO A 171 -18.24 -19.62 -22.81
N VAL A 172 -17.79 -19.32 -21.59
CA VAL A 172 -18.63 -18.82 -20.50
C VAL A 172 -18.40 -17.31 -20.38
N SER A 173 -19.49 -16.56 -20.41
CA SER A 173 -19.51 -15.11 -20.18
C SER A 173 -20.05 -14.83 -18.77
N ILE A 174 -19.47 -13.88 -18.06
CA ILE A 174 -19.91 -13.48 -16.72
C ILE A 174 -20.38 -12.02 -16.79
N GLY A 175 -21.60 -11.71 -16.33
CA GLY A 175 -22.15 -10.36 -16.33
C GLY A 175 -21.75 -9.56 -15.10
N LYS A 176 -21.79 -10.18 -13.90
CA LYS A 176 -21.54 -9.48 -12.64
C LYS A 176 -20.85 -10.36 -11.61
N LEU A 177 -19.87 -9.78 -10.90
CA LEU A 177 -19.21 -10.39 -9.75
C LEU A 177 -19.51 -9.55 -8.52
N LYS A 178 -19.97 -10.18 -7.45
CA LYS A 178 -20.17 -9.55 -6.15
C LYS A 178 -19.41 -10.33 -5.10
N LEU A 179 -18.68 -9.62 -4.27
CA LEU A 179 -17.97 -10.16 -3.12
C LEU A 179 -18.33 -9.33 -1.91
N LYS A 180 -18.87 -9.98 -0.89
CA LYS A 180 -19.21 -9.34 0.37
C LYS A 180 -18.33 -9.87 1.48
N ASN A 181 -17.88 -8.96 2.37
CA ASN A 181 -17.11 -9.28 3.55
C ASN A 181 -15.82 -10.07 3.24
N ALA A 182 -14.99 -9.55 2.34
CA ALA A 182 -13.65 -10.08 2.13
C ALA A 182 -12.72 -9.60 3.25
N ASN A 183 -12.09 -10.55 3.94
CA ASN A 183 -11.11 -10.33 4.99
C ASN A 183 -9.73 -10.69 4.47
N VAL A 184 -8.86 -9.72 4.33
CA VAL A 184 -7.49 -9.92 3.82
C VAL A 184 -6.51 -9.74 4.96
N GLU A 185 -5.71 -10.76 5.22
CA GLU A 185 -4.64 -10.75 6.20
C GLU A 185 -3.31 -10.57 5.48
N LEU A 186 -2.60 -9.52 5.84
CA LEU A 186 -1.25 -9.23 5.35
C LEU A 186 -0.24 -9.59 6.44
N ALA A 187 1.01 -9.76 6.06
CA ALA A 187 2.09 -9.94 7.04
C ALA A 187 2.21 -8.75 8.03
N SER A 188 1.78 -7.56 7.62
CA SER A 188 1.79 -6.33 8.42
C SER A 188 0.53 -6.09 9.26
N GLY A 189 -0.53 -6.91 9.12
CA GLY A 189 -1.79 -6.76 9.82
C GLY A 189 -3.00 -7.15 8.98
N LYS A 190 -4.20 -6.98 9.54
CA LYS A 190 -5.46 -7.32 8.88
C LYS A 190 -6.11 -6.06 8.29
N LEU A 191 -6.56 -6.13 7.04
CA LEU A 191 -7.35 -5.07 6.43
C LEU A 191 -8.79 -5.08 6.98
N PRO A 192 -9.45 -3.91 7.01
CA PRO A 192 -10.90 -3.85 7.24
C PRO A 192 -11.65 -4.65 6.19
N PRO A 193 -12.89 -5.12 6.48
CA PRO A 193 -13.71 -5.84 5.52
C PRO A 193 -13.88 -5.08 4.21
N ILE A 194 -13.81 -5.79 3.10
CA ILE A 194 -13.88 -5.26 1.75
C ILE A 194 -15.08 -5.89 1.05
N ASP A 195 -15.92 -5.05 0.44
CA ASP A 195 -16.96 -5.46 -0.50
C ASP A 195 -16.54 -5.04 -1.91
N VAL A 196 -16.79 -5.89 -2.90
CA VAL A 196 -16.46 -5.64 -4.31
C VAL A 196 -17.68 -5.93 -5.15
N ASP A 197 -18.02 -5.01 -6.05
CA ASP A 197 -19.05 -5.14 -7.07
C ASP A 197 -18.44 -4.81 -8.43
N VAL A 198 -18.40 -5.78 -9.36
CA VAL A 198 -17.80 -5.63 -10.69
C VAL A 198 -18.82 -5.99 -11.73
N GLU A 199 -19.05 -5.11 -12.67
CA GLU A 199 -19.86 -5.37 -13.88
C GLU A 199 -18.93 -5.63 -15.06
N LEU A 200 -19.25 -6.68 -15.82
CA LEU A 200 -18.44 -7.14 -16.94
C LEU A 200 -19.23 -7.03 -18.25
N LYS A 201 -18.60 -6.47 -19.27
CA LYS A 201 -19.14 -6.41 -20.63
C LYS A 201 -18.53 -7.54 -21.47
N GLY A 202 -19.39 -8.32 -22.12
CA GLY A 202 -18.95 -9.46 -22.93
C GLY A 202 -18.24 -10.56 -22.13
N GLY A 203 -18.39 -10.57 -20.82
CA GLY A 203 -17.91 -11.63 -19.93
C GLY A 203 -16.46 -11.53 -19.46
N THR A 204 -15.68 -10.60 -19.99
CA THR A 204 -14.25 -10.48 -19.65
C THR A 204 -13.77 -9.04 -19.44
N ALA A 205 -14.40 -8.06 -20.11
CA ALA A 205 -14.01 -6.65 -19.97
C ALA A 205 -14.74 -6.02 -18.78
N VAL A 206 -14.02 -5.39 -17.88
CA VAL A 206 -14.63 -4.63 -16.78
C VAL A 206 -15.37 -3.42 -17.35
N GLU A 207 -16.66 -3.29 -17.05
CA GLU A 207 -17.48 -2.13 -17.40
C GLU A 207 -17.46 -1.09 -16.29
N ASN A 208 -17.58 -1.53 -15.04
CA ASN A 208 -17.31 -0.72 -13.86
C ASN A 208 -16.94 -1.63 -12.68
N ALA A 209 -16.23 -1.07 -11.70
CA ALA A 209 -16.00 -1.74 -10.44
C ALA A 209 -16.13 -0.75 -9.28
N LEU A 210 -16.79 -1.20 -8.22
CA LEU A 210 -16.94 -0.47 -6.97
C LEU A 210 -16.36 -1.33 -5.83
N VAL A 211 -15.36 -0.80 -5.14
CA VAL A 211 -14.79 -1.41 -3.93
C VAL A 211 -15.18 -0.55 -2.73
N SER A 212 -15.81 -1.16 -1.74
CA SER A 212 -16.18 -0.51 -0.48
C SER A 212 -15.37 -1.14 0.66
N ILE A 213 -14.77 -0.32 1.50
CA ILE A 213 -13.87 -0.73 2.57
C ILE A 213 -14.42 -0.19 3.89
N ASP A 214 -14.30 -0.98 4.98
CA ASP A 214 -14.71 -0.58 6.33
C ASP A 214 -16.18 -0.13 6.38
N GLY A 215 -17.09 -0.99 5.87
CA GLY A 215 -18.52 -0.68 5.83
C GLY A 215 -18.88 0.52 4.94
N GLY A 216 -18.06 0.84 3.95
CA GLY A 216 -18.28 1.94 3.02
C GLY A 216 -17.71 3.29 3.46
N LYS A 217 -16.93 3.34 4.55
CA LYS A 217 -16.18 4.56 4.93
C LYS A 217 -15.18 4.97 3.85
N ALA A 218 -14.59 4.01 3.15
CA ALA A 218 -13.80 4.27 1.96
C ALA A 218 -14.41 3.55 0.75
N LYS A 219 -14.44 4.22 -0.40
CA LYS A 219 -14.98 3.72 -1.66
C LYS A 219 -14.03 4.04 -2.79
N LEU A 220 -13.74 3.04 -3.61
CA LEU A 220 -12.98 3.15 -4.83
C LEU A 220 -13.87 2.80 -6.00
N LYS A 221 -14.08 3.74 -6.90
CA LYS A 221 -14.78 3.52 -8.16
C LYS A 221 -13.74 3.43 -9.28
N VAL A 222 -13.91 2.44 -10.15
CA VAL A 222 -13.04 2.18 -11.30
C VAL A 222 -13.89 2.06 -12.54
N ASP A 223 -13.72 2.96 -13.50
CA ASP A 223 -14.40 2.96 -14.78
C ASP A 223 -13.37 2.87 -15.91
N PRO A 224 -13.55 1.99 -16.91
CA PRO A 224 -12.62 1.91 -18.04
C PRO A 224 -12.66 3.17 -18.89
N GLU A 225 -11.49 3.62 -19.34
CA GLU A 225 -11.34 4.76 -20.25
C GLU A 225 -10.18 4.52 -21.21
N GLY A 226 -10.49 4.24 -22.48
CA GLY A 226 -9.48 3.93 -23.48
C GLY A 226 -8.70 2.66 -23.14
N ASP A 227 -7.39 2.78 -22.98
CA ASP A 227 -6.46 1.71 -22.62
C ASP A 227 -6.21 1.57 -21.11
N GLY A 228 -6.92 2.37 -20.30
CA GLY A 228 -6.77 2.42 -18.84
C GLY A 228 -8.10 2.52 -18.11
N TRP A 229 -8.04 3.01 -16.88
CA TRP A 229 -9.17 3.11 -15.96
C TRP A 229 -9.14 4.46 -15.22
N ASN A 230 -10.30 5.12 -15.17
CA ASN A 230 -10.53 6.24 -14.27
C ASN A 230 -10.65 5.73 -12.85
N ILE A 231 -9.98 6.39 -11.93
CA ILE A 231 -9.96 6.09 -10.50
C ILE A 231 -10.61 7.25 -9.76
N ASP A 232 -11.64 6.95 -8.97
CA ASP A 232 -12.26 7.90 -8.04
C ASP A 232 -12.32 7.27 -6.65
N PHE A 233 -11.44 7.71 -5.75
CA PHE A 233 -11.37 7.26 -4.38
C PHE A 233 -11.93 8.32 -3.44
N ASN A 234 -12.84 7.91 -2.58
CA ASN A 234 -13.46 8.78 -1.58
C ASN A 234 -13.52 8.05 -0.24
N ALA A 235 -13.04 8.72 0.82
CA ALA A 235 -13.17 8.21 2.18
C ALA A 235 -13.64 9.31 3.13
N SER A 236 -14.37 8.90 4.18
CA SER A 236 -14.89 9.78 5.24
C SER A 236 -14.80 9.06 6.58
N ASP A 237 -14.33 9.76 7.63
CA ASP A 237 -14.11 9.21 8.98
C ASP A 237 -13.37 7.85 8.94
N TRP A 238 -12.30 7.83 8.17
CA TRP A 238 -11.57 6.61 7.84
C TRP A 238 -10.15 6.63 8.38
N VAL A 239 -9.71 5.49 8.89
CA VAL A 239 -8.33 5.31 9.36
C VAL A 239 -7.57 4.50 8.32
N LEU A 240 -6.39 4.99 7.91
CA LEU A 240 -5.53 4.27 6.97
C LEU A 240 -5.17 2.89 7.55
N PRO A 241 -5.53 1.79 6.87
CA PRO A 241 -5.36 0.45 7.44
C PRO A 241 -3.93 -0.08 7.37
N MET A 242 -3.05 0.61 6.66
CA MET A 242 -1.65 0.22 6.49
C MET A 242 -0.71 1.38 6.80
N GLY A 243 0.49 1.07 7.27
CA GLY A 243 1.48 2.08 7.66
C GLY A 243 1.10 2.79 8.96
N SER A 244 1.27 4.11 9.00
CA SER A 244 0.83 4.91 10.15
C SER A 244 -0.68 5.06 10.15
N PRO A 245 -1.39 4.77 11.26
CA PRO A 245 -2.85 4.81 11.35
C PRO A 245 -3.39 6.25 11.37
N LEU A 246 -3.18 6.98 10.28
CA LEU A 246 -3.68 8.34 10.13
C LEU A 246 -5.20 8.32 9.99
N LYS A 247 -5.88 9.15 10.78
CA LYS A 247 -7.33 9.32 10.70
C LYS A 247 -7.65 10.50 9.77
N PHE A 248 -8.43 10.22 8.74
CA PHE A 248 -8.92 11.21 7.79
C PHE A 248 -10.38 11.55 8.10
N ASP A 249 -10.67 12.82 8.25
CA ASP A 249 -12.06 13.32 8.26
C ASP A 249 -12.65 13.17 6.86
N SER A 250 -11.85 13.46 5.83
CA SER A 250 -12.16 13.15 4.44
C SER A 250 -10.87 12.96 3.62
N LEU A 251 -10.90 12.04 2.66
CA LEU A 251 -9.85 11.85 1.66
C LEU A 251 -10.49 11.63 0.30
N LYS A 252 -10.08 12.40 -0.68
CA LYS A 252 -10.50 12.27 -2.08
C LYS A 252 -9.26 12.17 -2.95
N ALA A 253 -9.26 11.24 -3.88
CA ALA A 253 -8.22 11.13 -4.88
C ALA A 253 -8.84 10.73 -6.23
N LYS A 254 -8.48 11.47 -7.28
CA LYS A 254 -8.92 11.20 -8.64
C LYS A 254 -7.74 11.07 -9.55
N GLY A 255 -7.85 10.20 -10.53
CA GLY A 255 -6.81 10.00 -11.51
C GLY A 255 -7.06 8.85 -12.47
N ARG A 256 -5.99 8.36 -13.06
CA ARG A 256 -6.01 7.33 -14.09
C ARG A 256 -4.99 6.23 -13.78
N ALA A 257 -5.44 4.99 -13.88
CA ALA A 257 -4.59 3.81 -13.83
C ALA A 257 -4.41 3.25 -15.25
N THR A 258 -3.24 2.72 -15.52
CA THR A 258 -2.90 1.97 -16.74
C THR A 258 -2.19 0.67 -16.35
N LYS A 259 -1.79 -0.15 -17.31
CA LYS A 259 -0.92 -1.31 -17.06
C LYS A 259 0.45 -0.92 -16.50
N GLU A 260 0.89 0.31 -16.76
CA GLU A 260 2.23 0.79 -16.43
C GLU A 260 2.31 1.59 -15.14
N GLY A 261 1.18 2.15 -14.66
CA GLY A 261 1.20 3.03 -13.51
C GLY A 261 -0.15 3.62 -13.13
N LEU A 262 -0.11 4.45 -12.09
CA LEU A 262 -1.23 5.21 -11.55
C LEU A 262 -0.82 6.68 -11.47
N SER A 263 -1.60 7.57 -12.05
CA SER A 263 -1.45 9.03 -11.91
C SER A 263 -2.63 9.58 -11.14
N LEU A 264 -2.36 10.30 -10.05
CA LEU A 264 -3.33 10.96 -9.19
C LEU A 264 -3.01 12.47 -9.16
N PRO A 265 -3.49 13.24 -10.13
CA PRO A 265 -3.22 14.69 -10.21
C PRO A 265 -3.97 15.51 -9.16
N ASP A 266 -5.02 14.94 -8.56
CA ASP A 266 -5.85 15.60 -7.54
C ASP A 266 -6.05 14.67 -6.34
N ILE A 267 -5.35 14.98 -5.25
CA ILE A 267 -5.51 14.35 -3.95
C ILE A 267 -5.81 15.48 -2.96
N THR A 268 -6.92 15.39 -2.26
CA THR A 268 -7.30 16.33 -1.20
C THR A 268 -7.73 15.56 0.04
N ALA A 269 -7.10 15.87 1.18
CA ALA A 269 -7.42 15.26 2.46
C ALA A 269 -7.65 16.32 3.54
N LYS A 270 -8.57 16.02 4.45
CA LYS A 270 -8.78 16.76 5.71
C LYS A 270 -8.46 15.81 6.85
N LEU A 271 -7.57 16.21 7.73
CA LEU A 271 -7.15 15.42 8.88
C LEU A 271 -6.53 16.36 9.94
N TYR A 272 -6.75 16.06 11.20
CA TYR A 272 -6.20 16.82 12.33
C TYR A 272 -6.38 18.33 12.18
N SER A 273 -7.61 18.74 11.84
CA SER A 273 -8.01 20.15 11.60
C SER A 273 -7.29 20.85 10.45
N GLY A 274 -6.38 20.18 9.74
CA GLY A 274 -5.66 20.71 8.59
C GLY A 274 -6.15 20.15 7.25
N THR A 275 -5.56 20.66 6.18
CA THR A 275 -5.82 20.21 4.81
C THR A 275 -4.51 19.83 4.13
N VAL A 276 -4.52 18.69 3.44
CA VAL A 276 -3.42 18.25 2.59
C VAL A 276 -3.91 18.22 1.15
N LYS A 277 -3.18 18.85 0.25
CA LYS A 277 -3.32 18.73 -1.20
C LYS A 277 -2.09 18.09 -1.76
N ALA A 278 -2.25 17.12 -2.65
CA ALA A 278 -1.12 16.43 -3.25
C ALA A 278 -1.41 16.02 -4.69
N LYS A 279 -0.34 15.71 -5.40
CA LYS A 279 -0.35 14.96 -6.66
C LYS A 279 0.70 13.88 -6.57
N ALA A 280 0.44 12.73 -7.14
CA ALA A 280 1.33 11.59 -7.11
C ALA A 280 1.25 10.77 -8.40
N ASP A 281 2.40 10.33 -8.88
CA ASP A 281 2.55 9.41 -9.99
C ASP A 281 3.31 8.18 -9.50
N LEU A 282 2.75 7.00 -9.72
CA LEU A 282 3.33 5.71 -9.37
C LEU A 282 3.48 4.87 -10.65
N ASN A 283 4.69 4.44 -10.95
CA ASN A 283 5.01 3.59 -12.10
C ASN A 283 5.63 2.26 -11.61
N TRP A 284 5.29 1.13 -12.26
CA TRP A 284 5.75 -0.21 -11.87
C TRP A 284 6.26 -1.10 -13.00
N VAL A 285 6.61 -0.53 -14.16
CA VAL A 285 7.03 -1.32 -15.35
C VAL A 285 8.29 -2.14 -15.09
N LYS A 286 9.33 -1.56 -14.50
CA LYS A 286 10.60 -2.27 -14.19
C LYS A 286 10.90 -2.28 -12.70
N VAL A 287 10.72 -1.14 -12.09
CA VAL A 287 10.87 -0.89 -10.67
C VAL A 287 9.74 0.03 -10.24
N TRP A 288 9.33 -0.07 -8.99
CA TRP A 288 8.33 0.81 -8.42
C TRP A 288 8.93 2.21 -8.22
N ARG A 289 8.35 3.19 -8.85
CA ARG A 289 8.75 4.60 -8.76
C ARG A 289 7.55 5.44 -8.37
N LEU A 290 7.69 6.13 -7.27
CA LEU A 290 6.73 7.10 -6.77
C LEU A 290 7.34 8.49 -6.91
N ALA A 291 6.60 9.45 -7.43
CA ALA A 291 6.99 10.87 -7.42
C ALA A 291 5.75 11.73 -7.19
N GLY A 292 5.93 12.87 -6.57
CA GLY A 292 4.81 13.77 -6.31
C GLY A 292 5.20 15.07 -5.64
N ASN A 293 4.18 15.84 -5.33
CA ASN A 293 4.27 17.05 -4.51
C ASN A 293 3.13 17.05 -3.51
N ALA A 294 3.39 17.56 -2.31
CA ALA A 294 2.36 17.76 -1.30
C ALA A 294 2.42 19.18 -0.72
N GLU A 295 1.27 19.69 -0.36
CA GLU A 295 1.05 20.95 0.34
C GLU A 295 0.14 20.68 1.54
N ILE A 296 0.64 20.98 2.72
CA ILE A 296 -0.02 20.83 4.01
C ILE A 296 -0.33 22.23 4.52
N ASN A 297 -1.56 22.48 4.89
CA ASN A 297 -2.00 23.77 5.41
C ASN A 297 -2.69 23.56 6.76
N ASP A 298 -2.21 24.30 7.75
CA ASP A 298 -2.79 24.44 9.08
C ASP A 298 -3.07 23.11 9.81
N LEU A 299 -2.14 22.14 9.72
CA LEU A 299 -2.25 20.83 10.36
C LEU A 299 -1.87 20.92 11.84
N ASP A 300 -2.70 20.37 12.75
CA ASP A 300 -2.31 20.18 14.14
C ASP A 300 -1.30 19.03 14.26
N ILE A 301 -0.06 19.37 14.65
CA ILE A 301 1.06 18.40 14.66
C ILE A 301 0.89 17.37 15.78
N ALA A 302 0.47 17.79 16.98
CA ALA A 302 0.49 16.90 18.15
C ALA A 302 -0.36 15.63 17.97
N PRO A 303 -1.63 15.68 17.54
CA PRO A 303 -2.40 14.48 17.27
C PRO A 303 -1.88 13.68 16.07
N ALA A 304 -1.27 14.32 15.06
CA ALA A 304 -0.66 13.65 13.92
C ALA A 304 0.55 12.79 14.36
N LEU A 305 1.48 13.37 15.15
CA LEU A 305 2.62 12.64 15.71
C LEU A 305 2.16 11.48 16.60
N LYS A 306 1.13 11.70 17.43
CA LYS A 306 0.56 10.64 18.29
C LYS A 306 0.02 9.46 17.45
N ALA A 307 -0.71 9.75 16.38
CA ALA A 307 -1.23 8.73 15.46
C ALA A 307 -0.10 7.94 14.79
N MET A 308 1.00 8.61 14.47
CA MET A 308 2.20 7.97 13.90
C MET A 308 3.05 7.24 14.96
N LYS A 309 2.61 7.18 16.21
CA LYS A 309 3.35 6.60 17.35
C LYS A 309 4.73 7.23 17.54
N LEU A 310 4.87 8.50 17.17
CA LEU A 310 6.06 9.30 17.42
C LEU A 310 5.89 10.07 18.73
N ASN A 311 7.00 10.27 19.44
CA ASN A 311 6.98 11.12 20.63
C ASN A 311 6.58 12.54 20.23
N ALA A 312 5.59 13.12 20.91
CA ALA A 312 5.10 14.47 20.64
C ALA A 312 6.11 15.50 21.16
N SER A 313 7.30 15.57 20.53
CA SER A 313 8.32 16.56 20.86
C SER A 313 8.03 17.95 20.26
N LEU A 314 6.99 18.06 19.45
CA LEU A 314 6.58 19.30 18.79
C LEU A 314 5.06 19.41 18.76
N SER A 315 4.55 20.59 19.10
CA SER A 315 3.16 20.96 18.92
C SER A 315 3.05 22.29 18.17
N GLY A 316 1.88 22.59 17.62
CA GLY A 316 1.60 23.79 16.85
C GLY A 316 0.90 23.50 15.53
N ARG A 317 0.72 24.54 14.72
CA ARG A 317 0.04 24.51 13.42
C ARG A 317 1.05 24.49 12.29
N LEU A 318 1.04 23.42 11.49
CA LEU A 318 2.02 23.16 10.42
C LEU A 318 1.48 23.58 9.07
N ASP A 319 2.24 24.41 8.38
CA ASP A 319 2.22 24.58 6.94
C ASP A 319 3.49 23.93 6.37
N ALA A 320 3.37 23.11 5.32
CA ALA A 320 4.54 22.54 4.66
C ALA A 320 4.27 22.28 3.18
N LYS A 321 5.31 22.41 2.35
CA LYS A 321 5.19 22.20 0.91
C LYS A 321 6.50 21.68 0.33
N GLY A 322 6.40 20.69 -0.54
CA GLY A 322 7.57 20.17 -1.22
C GLY A 322 7.35 18.92 -2.05
N PRO A 323 8.35 18.53 -2.83
CA PRO A 323 8.37 17.29 -3.59
C PRO A 323 8.70 16.09 -2.71
N PHE A 324 8.24 14.92 -3.16
CA PHE A 324 8.65 13.62 -2.63
C PHE A 324 8.86 12.63 -3.77
N SER A 325 9.73 11.66 -3.55
CA SER A 325 9.98 10.56 -4.48
C SER A 325 10.45 9.30 -3.74
N ALA A 326 10.23 8.15 -4.35
CA ALA A 326 10.77 6.88 -3.86
C ALA A 326 11.00 5.94 -5.04
N GLN A 327 11.99 5.04 -4.92
CA GLN A 327 12.21 3.99 -5.91
C GLN A 327 12.62 2.70 -5.20
N ALA A 328 11.93 1.59 -5.52
CA ALA A 328 12.20 0.29 -4.92
C ALA A 328 11.90 -0.86 -5.89
N PRO A 329 12.54 -2.03 -5.75
CA PRO A 329 12.22 -3.22 -6.56
C PRO A 329 10.80 -3.76 -6.29
N LYS A 330 10.26 -3.53 -5.08
CA LYS A 330 8.93 -3.98 -4.63
C LYS A 330 8.19 -2.82 -3.96
N PRO A 331 6.84 -2.79 -4.01
CA PRO A 331 6.05 -1.70 -3.42
C PRO A 331 6.31 -1.51 -1.91
N ALA A 332 6.55 -2.59 -1.16
CA ALA A 332 6.84 -2.52 0.27
C ALA A 332 8.11 -1.73 0.61
N GLY A 333 9.08 -1.63 -0.31
CA GLY A 333 10.31 -0.88 -0.10
C GLY A 333 10.21 0.62 -0.40
N LEU A 334 9.08 1.12 -0.89
CA LEU A 334 8.93 2.54 -1.23
C LEU A 334 9.02 3.46 0.00
N THR A 335 8.52 3.02 1.14
CA THR A 335 8.61 3.77 2.42
C THR A 335 10.04 3.94 2.89
N ASP A 336 10.86 2.89 2.76
CA ASP A 336 12.25 2.89 3.17
C ASP A 336 13.14 3.71 2.22
N ALA A 337 12.71 3.84 0.96
CA ALA A 337 13.39 4.59 -0.08
C ALA A 337 12.85 6.03 -0.27
N LEU A 338 12.01 6.50 0.67
CA LEU A 338 11.41 7.83 0.57
C LEU A 338 12.46 8.93 0.62
N ASN A 339 12.41 9.82 -0.37
CA ASN A 339 13.14 11.08 -0.42
C ASN A 339 12.14 12.22 -0.50
N ALA A 340 12.32 13.26 0.31
CA ALA A 340 11.46 14.43 0.26
C ALA A 340 12.23 15.68 0.70
N ASP A 341 11.80 16.85 0.22
CA ASP A 341 12.35 18.15 0.60
C ASP A 341 11.18 19.13 0.82
N PHE A 342 10.84 19.32 2.09
CA PHE A 342 9.72 20.15 2.48
C PHE A 342 10.20 21.46 3.12
N ALA A 343 9.83 22.59 2.53
CA ALA A 343 9.81 23.85 3.27
C ALA A 343 8.65 23.79 4.26
N PHE A 344 8.91 24.10 5.53
CA PHE A 344 7.91 24.05 6.60
C PHE A 344 7.87 25.31 7.44
N ASN A 345 6.70 25.58 8.02
CA ASN A 345 6.47 26.65 8.97
C ASN A 345 5.46 26.18 10.03
N VAL A 346 5.87 26.16 11.28
CA VAL A 346 5.02 25.82 12.42
C VAL A 346 4.74 27.11 13.20
N LYS A 347 3.46 27.36 13.45
CA LYS A 347 3.00 28.56 14.18
C LYS A 347 2.49 28.19 15.57
N ASN A 348 2.70 29.09 16.52
CA ASN A 348 2.13 29.01 17.87
C ASN A 348 2.39 27.66 18.54
N GLY A 349 3.65 27.24 18.59
CA GLY A 349 4.01 25.91 19.01
C GLY A 349 4.87 25.84 20.27
N VAL A 350 5.10 24.59 20.68
CA VAL A 350 6.01 24.24 21.77
C VAL A 350 6.94 23.16 21.29
N LEU A 351 8.24 23.36 21.46
CA LEU A 351 9.28 22.37 21.29
C LEU A 351 9.55 21.73 22.66
N HIS A 352 9.10 20.52 22.86
CA HIS A 352 9.26 19.76 24.09
C HIS A 352 10.60 19.04 24.11
N GLY A 353 11.20 18.95 25.30
CA GLY A 353 12.53 18.35 25.50
C GLY A 353 13.70 19.29 25.22
N PHE A 354 13.43 20.51 24.73
CA PHE A 354 14.44 21.51 24.41
C PHE A 354 14.12 22.84 25.13
N ASP A 355 14.97 23.23 26.08
CA ASP A 355 14.93 24.56 26.70
C ASP A 355 16.09 25.38 26.16
N LEU A 356 15.85 26.07 25.05
CA LEU A 356 16.87 26.89 24.37
C LEU A 356 17.30 28.09 25.23
N ALA A 357 16.39 28.68 26.01
CA ALA A 357 16.69 29.82 26.85
C ALA A 357 17.60 29.45 28.03
N THR A 358 17.25 28.35 28.74
CA THR A 358 18.07 27.83 29.84
C THR A 358 19.44 27.33 29.33
N ALA A 359 19.47 26.60 28.19
CA ALA A 359 20.72 26.15 27.61
C ALA A 359 21.64 27.30 27.21
N ALA A 360 21.13 28.36 26.63
CA ALA A 360 21.88 29.55 26.24
C ALA A 360 22.37 30.37 27.44
N SER A 361 21.60 30.43 28.55
CA SER A 361 21.99 31.16 29.76
C SER A 361 22.96 30.39 30.68
N SER A 362 23.19 29.10 30.43
CA SER A 362 23.95 28.17 31.30
C SER A 362 25.33 27.82 30.73
N ILE A 363 26.13 28.83 30.36
CA ILE A 363 27.41 28.68 29.66
C ILE A 363 28.42 27.76 30.40
N PHE A 364 28.35 27.68 31.74
CA PHE A 364 29.25 26.91 32.57
C PHE A 364 28.68 25.60 33.14
N LYS A 365 27.44 25.22 32.78
CA LYS A 365 26.81 24.00 33.26
C LYS A 365 26.93 22.87 32.23
N SER A 366 27.00 21.65 32.72
CA SER A 366 27.13 20.42 31.95
C SER A 366 25.81 20.08 31.19
N GLY A 367 25.51 20.84 30.14
CA GLY A 367 24.35 20.60 29.27
C GLY A 367 22.99 20.85 29.89
N SER A 368 22.02 21.18 29.08
CA SER A 368 20.62 21.25 29.47
C SER A 368 19.86 20.08 28.85
N LYS A 369 19.10 19.36 29.66
CA LYS A 369 18.21 18.29 29.26
C LYS A 369 16.79 18.61 29.66
N GLY A 370 15.83 18.21 28.83
CA GLY A 370 14.41 18.42 29.10
C GLY A 370 13.97 19.86 28.93
N GLY A 371 12.85 20.23 29.59
CA GLY A 371 12.24 21.55 29.49
C GLY A 371 11.45 21.72 28.19
N GLN A 372 11.18 22.98 27.86
CA GLN A 372 10.42 23.32 26.66
C GLN A 372 10.72 24.72 26.16
N THR A 373 10.61 24.94 24.86
CA THR A 373 10.67 26.26 24.23
C THR A 373 9.35 26.56 23.55
N LYS A 374 8.63 27.57 24.06
CA LYS A 374 7.46 28.13 23.37
C LYS A 374 7.96 29.06 22.27
N PHE A 375 7.33 29.00 21.10
CA PHE A 375 7.69 29.83 19.96
C PHE A 375 6.45 30.33 19.21
N ASP A 376 6.58 31.48 18.60
CA ASP A 376 5.56 32.09 17.72
C ASP A 376 5.69 31.45 16.31
N GLN A 377 6.93 31.18 15.88
CA GLN A 377 7.25 30.58 14.59
C GLN A 377 8.49 29.67 14.66
N LEU A 378 8.38 28.51 14.04
CA LEU A 378 9.48 27.58 13.74
C LEU A 378 9.44 27.24 12.27
N SER A 379 10.44 27.62 11.50
CA SER A 379 10.48 27.42 10.06
C SER A 379 11.81 26.82 9.60
N GLY A 380 11.84 26.28 8.39
CA GLY A 380 13.05 25.69 7.80
C GLY A 380 12.75 24.77 6.63
N ASN A 381 13.73 23.94 6.29
CA ASN A 381 13.61 22.86 5.30
C ASN A 381 13.85 21.52 5.98
N ALA A 382 12.97 20.57 5.73
CA ALA A 382 13.09 19.19 6.17
C ALA A 382 13.41 18.29 4.96
N VAL A 383 14.66 17.84 4.84
CA VAL A 383 15.08 16.88 3.83
C VAL A 383 15.02 15.48 4.44
N ILE A 384 14.20 14.61 3.86
CA ILE A 384 14.00 13.22 4.28
C ILE A 384 14.75 12.32 3.33
N VAL A 385 15.54 11.37 3.84
CA VAL A 385 16.22 10.34 3.07
C VAL A 385 16.02 9.00 3.81
N GLY A 386 15.08 8.20 3.31
CA GLY A 386 14.65 6.99 4.01
C GLY A 386 14.13 7.30 5.41
N HIS A 387 14.81 6.79 6.42
CA HIS A 387 14.47 7.02 7.83
C HIS A 387 15.28 8.12 8.51
N GLY A 388 16.11 8.85 7.76
CA GLY A 388 16.92 9.97 8.25
C GLY A 388 16.28 11.32 7.89
N TYR A 389 16.50 12.34 8.74
CA TYR A 389 15.96 13.68 8.52
C TYR A 389 17.12 14.69 8.65
N ARG A 390 17.18 15.64 7.74
CA ARG A 390 18.13 16.76 7.77
C ARG A 390 17.31 18.05 7.83
N MET A 391 17.29 18.66 9.01
CA MET A 391 16.63 19.94 9.22
C MET A 391 17.62 21.04 8.87
N ARG A 392 17.30 21.84 7.87
CA ARG A 392 18.17 22.90 7.33
C ARG A 392 17.50 24.27 7.47
N ASN A 393 18.34 25.30 7.64
CA ASN A 393 17.88 26.68 7.75
C ASN A 393 16.78 26.86 8.82
N VAL A 394 16.87 26.05 9.88
CA VAL A 394 15.89 26.10 10.98
C VAL A 394 15.95 27.48 11.64
N GLN A 395 14.81 28.10 11.81
CA GLN A 395 14.65 29.37 12.51
C GLN A 395 13.54 29.22 13.54
N VAL A 396 13.82 29.60 14.77
CA VAL A 396 12.85 29.70 15.87
C VAL A 396 12.73 31.16 16.25
N VAL A 397 11.52 31.63 16.32
CA VAL A 397 11.21 33.01 16.75
C VAL A 397 10.22 32.97 17.91
N SER A 398 10.57 33.62 19.00
CA SER A 398 9.65 33.89 20.13
C SER A 398 9.84 35.30 20.66
N GLY A 399 8.95 35.73 21.55
CA GLY A 399 9.08 37.05 22.22
C GLY A 399 10.44 37.23 22.92
N ALA A 400 10.97 36.15 23.52
CA ALA A 400 12.17 36.18 24.37
C ALA A 400 13.48 35.80 23.66
N LEU A 401 13.40 35.04 22.55
CA LEU A 401 14.59 34.52 21.86
C LEU A 401 14.40 34.39 20.35
N ALA A 402 15.49 34.36 19.62
CA ALA A 402 15.54 33.86 18.26
C ALA A 402 16.65 32.79 18.19
N ALA A 403 16.41 31.71 17.43
CA ALA A 403 17.44 30.71 17.23
C ALA A 403 17.53 30.33 15.74
N ARG A 404 18.73 29.94 15.28
CA ARG A 404 18.98 29.51 13.92
C ARG A 404 19.93 28.32 13.93
N GLY A 405 19.71 27.34 13.06
CA GLY A 405 20.60 26.21 13.02
C GLY A 405 20.27 25.14 12.04
N ASN A 406 21.02 24.05 12.11
CA ASN A 406 20.79 22.84 11.36
C ASN A 406 20.90 21.65 12.31
N VAL A 407 20.02 20.69 12.14
CA VAL A 407 19.97 19.47 12.95
C VAL A 407 19.75 18.27 12.05
N ASP A 408 20.60 17.26 12.17
CA ASP A 408 20.47 15.97 11.55
C ASP A 408 19.88 14.96 12.54
N ILE A 409 18.94 14.16 12.08
CA ILE A 409 18.33 13.06 12.83
C ILE A 409 18.65 11.78 12.06
N SER A 410 19.47 10.93 12.63
CA SER A 410 19.82 9.66 12.01
C SER A 410 18.67 8.66 12.00
N PRO A 411 18.70 7.58 11.18
CA PRO A 411 17.72 6.49 11.25
C PRO A 411 17.61 5.87 12.66
N ALA A 412 18.69 5.88 13.44
CA ALA A 412 18.72 5.45 14.83
C ALA A 412 18.18 6.53 15.80
N LYS A 413 17.54 7.60 15.28
CA LYS A 413 16.95 8.72 16.04
C LYS A 413 17.98 9.50 16.88
N GLN A 414 19.26 9.45 16.52
CA GLN A 414 20.29 10.28 17.15
C GLN A 414 20.30 11.67 16.52
N LEU A 415 20.52 12.67 17.37
CA LEU A 415 20.61 14.09 17.02
C LEU A 415 22.06 14.51 16.85
N ALA A 416 22.34 15.26 15.81
CA ALA A 416 23.62 15.94 15.62
C ALA A 416 23.34 17.31 14.97
N GLY A 417 23.77 18.39 15.61
CA GLY A 417 23.50 19.71 15.06
C GLY A 417 24.12 20.86 15.82
N ARG A 418 23.91 22.05 15.27
CA ARG A 418 24.31 23.31 15.86
C ARG A 418 23.17 24.30 15.74
N VAL A 419 22.93 25.04 16.82
CA VAL A 419 21.91 26.08 16.91
C VAL A 419 22.52 27.30 17.57
N ASP A 420 22.50 28.45 16.91
CA ASP A 420 22.90 29.73 17.45
C ASP A 420 21.64 30.40 18.05
N VAL A 421 21.64 30.66 19.34
CA VAL A 421 20.52 31.22 20.10
C VAL A 421 20.82 32.69 20.47
N ASP A 422 20.00 33.58 20.03
CA ASP A 422 20.02 35.01 20.38
C ASP A 422 18.98 35.30 21.49
N LEU A 423 19.43 35.56 22.70
CA LEU A 423 18.54 35.98 23.80
C LEU A 423 18.31 37.50 23.73
N LYS A 424 17.04 37.89 23.85
CA LYS A 424 16.66 39.30 23.95
C LYS A 424 16.66 39.72 25.43
N THR A 425 17.80 40.21 25.91
CA THR A 425 17.95 40.70 27.29
C THR A 425 18.01 42.23 27.27
N GLY A 426 16.87 42.89 27.33
CA GLY A 426 16.82 44.36 27.33
C GLY A 426 17.47 44.98 26.08
N ILE A 427 18.58 45.75 26.28
CA ILE A 427 19.24 46.52 25.22
C ILE A 427 20.26 45.65 24.42
N ALA A 428 20.70 44.53 24.96
CA ALA A 428 21.76 43.68 24.36
C ALA A 428 21.19 42.38 23.75
N LYS A 429 21.68 42.03 22.56
CA LYS A 429 21.50 40.68 21.97
C LYS A 429 22.76 39.88 22.27
N VAL A 430 22.60 38.76 22.97
CA VAL A 430 23.69 37.84 23.27
C VAL A 430 23.48 36.56 22.48
N GLY A 431 24.35 36.34 21.50
CA GLY A 431 24.35 35.12 20.68
C GLY A 431 25.13 34.01 21.36
N VAL A 432 24.50 32.89 21.65
CA VAL A 432 25.14 31.69 22.24
C VAL A 432 25.02 30.51 21.28
N PRO A 433 26.16 30.02 20.77
CA PRO A 433 26.16 28.82 19.91
C PRO A 433 26.06 27.56 20.76
N LEU A 434 25.04 26.75 20.47
CA LEU A 434 24.76 25.48 21.12
C LEU A 434 25.03 24.30 20.17
N THR A 435 25.55 23.22 20.70
CA THR A 435 25.61 21.91 20.04
C THR A 435 24.40 21.09 20.47
N VAL A 436 23.73 20.48 19.51
CA VAL A 436 22.61 19.56 19.71
C VAL A 436 23.13 18.13 19.57
N SER A 437 22.84 17.27 20.53
CA SER A 437 23.26 15.86 20.58
C SER A 437 22.22 15.01 21.32
N GLY A 438 22.53 13.74 21.58
CA GLY A 438 21.63 12.81 22.24
C GLY A 438 20.65 12.17 21.25
N THR A 439 19.42 11.91 21.68
CA THR A 439 18.36 11.30 20.87
C THR A 439 17.13 12.20 20.82
N VAL A 440 16.21 11.92 19.89
CA VAL A 440 14.92 12.65 19.81
C VAL A 440 14.12 12.55 21.11
N SER A 441 14.26 11.43 21.85
CA SER A 441 13.60 11.22 23.15
C SER A 441 14.36 11.79 24.35
N ASP A 442 15.67 11.95 24.24
CA ASP A 442 16.55 12.53 25.29
C ASP A 442 17.57 13.48 24.65
N PRO A 443 17.11 14.67 24.17
CA PRO A 443 17.99 15.64 23.54
C PRO A 443 18.90 16.32 24.57
N VAL A 444 20.11 16.64 24.13
CA VAL A 444 21.12 17.34 24.93
C VAL A 444 21.57 18.59 24.20
N LEU A 445 21.43 19.75 24.86
CA LEU A 445 21.92 21.04 24.39
C LEU A 445 23.11 21.46 25.24
N MET A 446 24.24 21.75 24.59
CA MET A 446 25.47 22.22 25.27
C MET A 446 26.03 23.44 24.55
N PRO A 447 26.55 24.44 25.26
CA PRO A 447 27.38 25.48 24.64
C PRO A 447 28.52 24.83 23.83
N SER A 448 28.85 25.38 22.68
CA SER A 448 29.98 24.86 21.87
C SER A 448 31.29 25.01 22.61
N ALA A 449 32.28 24.13 22.36
CA ALA A 449 33.57 24.20 23.00
C ALA A 449 34.26 25.56 22.77
N SER A 450 34.12 26.13 21.56
CA SER A 450 34.61 27.47 21.24
C SER A 450 33.89 28.60 22.00
N ALA A 451 32.59 28.43 22.26
CA ALA A 451 31.85 29.36 23.09
C ALA A 451 32.28 29.33 24.54
N ILE A 452 32.51 28.14 25.10
CA ILE A 452 33.02 27.97 26.47
C ILE A 452 34.39 28.60 26.60
N ALA A 453 35.32 28.31 25.69
CA ALA A 453 36.67 28.87 25.70
C ALA A 453 36.65 30.42 25.59
N GLY A 454 35.80 30.95 24.68
CA GLY A 454 35.65 32.40 24.54
C GLY A 454 35.04 33.05 25.77
N ALA A 455 34.08 32.40 26.44
CA ALA A 455 33.45 32.90 27.67
C ALA A 455 34.46 32.95 28.81
N VAL A 456 35.33 31.94 28.98
CA VAL A 456 36.41 31.92 29.96
C VAL A 456 37.38 33.08 29.71
N ALA A 457 37.86 33.24 28.47
CA ALA A 457 38.75 34.33 28.11
C ALA A 457 38.09 35.72 28.32
N GLY A 458 36.83 35.87 27.92
CA GLY A 458 36.08 37.08 28.11
C GLY A 458 35.85 37.47 29.59
N THR A 459 35.64 36.44 30.44
CA THR A 459 35.49 36.65 31.90
C THR A 459 36.78 37.16 32.53
N VAL A 460 37.92 36.64 32.07
CA VAL A 460 39.25 37.09 32.56
C VAL A 460 39.53 38.54 32.18
N LEU A 461 39.14 38.97 30.96
CA LEU A 461 39.38 40.30 30.44
C LEU A 461 38.39 41.35 30.94
N ALA A 462 37.12 40.99 31.13
CA ALA A 462 36.05 41.87 31.57
C ALA A 462 35.02 41.10 32.41
N PRO A 463 35.22 40.96 33.74
CA PRO A 463 34.29 40.24 34.61
C PRO A 463 32.86 40.76 34.54
N GLY A 464 31.91 39.84 34.35
CA GLY A 464 30.47 40.17 34.27
C GLY A 464 29.93 40.40 32.84
N VAL A 465 30.51 41.31 32.07
CA VAL A 465 30.07 41.60 30.68
C VAL A 465 30.83 40.80 29.63
N GLY A 466 32.11 40.50 29.89
CA GLY A 466 32.99 39.85 28.95
C GLY A 466 32.66 38.37 28.67
N THR A 467 31.95 37.69 29.58
CA THR A 467 31.61 36.28 29.47
C THR A 467 30.73 36.01 28.25
N ALA A 468 29.67 36.77 28.09
CA ALA A 468 28.71 36.60 26.98
C ALA A 468 29.30 37.07 25.63
N ALA A 469 30.00 38.21 25.63
CA ALA A 469 30.69 38.73 24.45
C ALA A 469 31.83 37.78 24.02
N GLY A 470 32.63 37.26 24.96
CA GLY A 470 33.71 36.31 24.70
C GLY A 470 33.19 35.00 24.12
N ALA A 471 32.08 34.44 24.60
CA ALA A 471 31.47 33.24 24.06
C ALA A 471 31.10 33.39 22.56
N SER A 472 30.49 34.49 22.16
CA SER A 472 30.12 34.77 20.77
C SER A 472 31.32 34.98 19.85
N VAL A 473 32.38 35.62 20.33
CA VAL A 473 33.64 35.86 19.60
C VAL A 473 34.43 34.54 19.46
N GLY A 474 34.54 33.78 20.54
CA GLY A 474 35.24 32.48 20.52
C GLY A 474 34.64 31.51 19.49
N ASP A 475 33.34 31.44 19.36
CA ASP A 475 32.67 30.59 18.35
C ASP A 475 32.94 31.09 16.91
N LYS A 476 32.92 32.40 16.67
CA LYS A 476 33.24 32.96 15.34
C LYS A 476 34.68 32.63 14.94
N ILE A 477 35.62 32.72 15.87
CA ILE A 477 37.03 32.35 15.65
C ILE A 477 37.16 30.84 15.42
N GLY A 478 36.47 30.00 16.21
CA GLY A 478 36.45 28.56 16.00
C GLY A 478 35.89 28.12 14.62
N LYS A 479 34.88 28.80 14.13
CA LYS A 479 34.32 28.58 12.78
C LYS A 479 35.29 28.99 11.65
N PHE A 480 36.14 30.01 11.91
CA PHE A 480 37.13 30.48 10.94
C PHE A 480 38.34 29.53 10.81
N PHE A 481 38.82 28.99 11.92
CA PHE A 481 39.99 28.09 11.94
C PHE A 481 39.65 26.60 11.89
N GLY A 482 38.37 26.21 12.08
CA GLY A 482 37.90 24.81 12.07
C GLY A 482 37.50 24.26 10.72
N LYS A 483 37.68 24.97 9.59
CA LYS A 483 37.57 24.43 8.26
C LYS A 483 38.86 23.76 7.84
N LYS A 484 39.01 22.51 8.18
CA LYS A 484 39.85 21.53 7.48
C LYS A 484 39.03 20.30 7.16
#